data_19ced0357b953fe705d9e64186aac058
#
_entry.id   19ced0357b953fe705d9e64186aac058
#
_cell.length_a   1.000
_cell.length_b   1.000
_cell.length_c   1.000
_cell.angle_alpha   90.00
_cell.angle_beta   90.00
_cell.angle_gamma   90.00
#
_symmetry.space_group_name_H-M   'P 1'
#
loop_
_entity.id
_entity.type
_entity.pdbx_description
1 polymer ?
#
loop_
_entity_poly.entity_id
_entity_poly.type
_entity_poly.pdbx_seq_one_letter_code
_entity_poly.pdbx_strand_id
1 'polypeptide(L)'
;MGKIQVGLNAEFSRSSDKPFEWAVERAAAMGYQYFEPMVHFGRELMSEAGYYHTVSMWDDPWRIKDACERAGLAISGLQAHGPLGRPDVHGEYLKMAIRVAAEIRVPVVNTDEGIKAKWTSEEEDHVLIKYTLQEAAFIAERRGVRIGLEPHAQYSRHPDGLDRIYNLVKSPSIGINFDTGNAYLCGHDVYTWLDRVASRLVHLHAKDISESHSAEERGKVTGTPVGCACGEGVLDWERIVRIVEDQCPRDIVFSVECGTPEQAAKSLEHLRRWTQ
;
A
#
# COMPACT_ATOMS: atom_id res chain seq x y z
N MET A 1 -8.23 -9.77 -19.17
CA MET A 1 -7.04 -9.72 -18.31
C MET A 1 -6.61 -8.27 -18.25
N GLY A 2 -6.35 -7.77 -17.05
CA GLY A 2 -5.90 -6.40 -16.83
C GLY A 2 -4.42 -6.22 -17.16
N LYS A 3 -3.99 -4.97 -17.41
CA LYS A 3 -2.59 -4.64 -17.62
C LYS A 3 -1.90 -4.38 -16.28
N ILE A 4 -0.67 -4.85 -16.16
CA ILE A 4 0.21 -4.48 -15.04
C ILE A 4 0.98 -3.23 -15.45
N GLN A 5 0.95 -2.23 -14.55
CA GLN A 5 1.68 -0.97 -14.68
C GLN A 5 2.63 -0.83 -13.50
N VAL A 6 3.76 -0.16 -13.68
CA VAL A 6 4.75 -0.01 -12.60
C VAL A 6 4.70 1.41 -12.07
N GLY A 7 4.47 1.54 -10.77
CA GLY A 7 4.45 2.76 -10.00
C GLY A 7 5.53 2.78 -8.92
N LEU A 8 5.64 3.89 -8.22
CA LEU A 8 6.58 4.07 -7.12
C LEU A 8 5.85 4.61 -5.88
N ASN A 9 6.06 3.95 -4.76
CA ASN A 9 5.60 4.34 -3.46
C ASN A 9 6.53 5.41 -2.85
N ALA A 10 5.99 6.37 -2.12
CA ALA A 10 6.74 7.48 -1.54
C ALA A 10 7.79 7.05 -0.50
N GLU A 11 7.70 5.84 0.05
CA GLU A 11 8.63 5.30 1.06
C GLU A 11 10.10 5.29 0.61
N PHE A 12 10.37 5.19 -0.70
CA PHE A 12 11.75 5.23 -1.22
C PHE A 12 12.52 6.49 -0.82
N SER A 13 11.82 7.56 -0.50
CA SER A 13 12.40 8.86 -0.16
C SER A 13 12.53 9.10 1.36
N ARG A 14 12.03 8.19 2.20
CA ARG A 14 12.04 8.32 3.66
C ARG A 14 13.43 8.65 4.23
N SER A 15 14.45 7.92 3.82
CA SER A 15 15.84 8.12 4.27
C SER A 15 16.50 9.38 3.73
N SER A 16 15.92 10.01 2.72
CA SER A 16 16.48 11.20 2.08
C SER A 16 16.18 12.49 2.80
N ASP A 17 15.23 12.47 3.73
CA ASP A 17 14.81 13.63 4.52
C ASP A 17 14.44 14.85 3.65
N LYS A 18 13.68 14.60 2.59
CA LYS A 18 13.27 15.58 1.57
C LYS A 18 11.76 15.73 1.53
N PRO A 19 11.26 16.91 1.10
CA PRO A 19 9.83 17.14 0.99
C PRO A 19 9.18 16.30 -0.12
N PHE A 20 7.84 16.22 -0.06
CA PHE A 20 7.02 15.49 -1.01
C PHE A 20 7.32 15.82 -2.48
N GLU A 21 7.47 17.10 -2.82
CA GLU A 21 7.72 17.56 -4.18
C GLU A 21 9.04 17.00 -4.73
N TRP A 22 10.07 16.91 -3.89
CA TRP A 22 11.34 16.28 -4.28
C TRP A 22 11.15 14.80 -4.61
N ALA A 23 10.33 14.07 -3.83
CA ALA A 23 10.06 12.67 -4.11
C ALA A 23 9.34 12.50 -5.45
N VAL A 24 8.36 13.35 -5.74
CA VAL A 24 7.63 13.37 -7.03
C VAL A 24 8.58 13.64 -8.20
N GLU A 25 9.41 14.69 -8.12
CA GLU A 25 10.39 15.03 -9.16
C GLU A 25 11.41 13.89 -9.39
N ARG A 26 11.83 13.24 -8.29
CA ARG A 26 12.79 12.13 -8.38
C ARG A 26 12.15 10.90 -9.03
N ALA A 27 10.90 10.57 -8.71
CA ALA A 27 10.15 9.48 -9.35
C ALA A 27 10.02 9.71 -10.86
N ALA A 28 9.64 10.92 -11.28
CA ALA A 28 9.54 11.29 -12.68
C ALA A 28 10.90 11.20 -13.40
N ALA A 29 11.99 11.70 -12.77
CA ALA A 29 13.35 11.64 -13.34
C ALA A 29 13.86 10.21 -13.53
N MET A 30 13.42 9.25 -12.71
CA MET A 30 13.71 7.83 -12.88
C MET A 30 12.89 7.18 -14.02
N GLY A 31 11.83 7.85 -14.51
CA GLY A 31 10.99 7.37 -15.61
C GLY A 31 9.75 6.59 -15.16
N TYR A 32 9.36 6.67 -13.90
CA TYR A 32 8.06 6.17 -13.46
C TYR A 32 6.92 6.93 -14.11
N GLN A 33 5.77 6.28 -14.25
CA GLN A 33 4.54 6.87 -14.77
C GLN A 33 3.45 7.02 -13.70
N TYR A 34 3.59 6.26 -12.61
CA TYR A 34 2.67 6.25 -11.48
C TYR A 34 3.41 6.52 -10.19
N PHE A 35 2.76 7.27 -9.30
CA PHE A 35 3.28 7.58 -7.97
C PHE A 35 2.20 7.33 -6.92
N GLU A 36 2.60 6.85 -5.75
CA GLU A 36 1.73 6.60 -4.62
C GLU A 36 2.16 7.46 -3.43
N PRO A 37 1.49 8.60 -3.21
CA PRO A 37 1.70 9.43 -2.03
C PRO A 37 1.28 8.76 -0.73
N MET A 38 1.98 9.12 0.37
CA MET A 38 1.53 8.84 1.72
C MET A 38 0.89 10.09 2.31
N VAL A 39 -0.29 9.93 2.93
CA VAL A 39 -0.99 11.00 3.61
C VAL A 39 -1.03 10.76 5.12
N HIS A 40 -1.13 11.85 5.90
CA HIS A 40 -1.31 11.79 7.34
C HIS A 40 -2.40 12.76 7.81
N PHE A 41 -2.89 12.55 9.03
CA PHE A 41 -3.96 13.35 9.63
C PHE A 41 -3.37 14.49 10.44
N GLY A 42 -3.69 15.72 10.06
CA GLY A 42 -3.28 16.91 10.78
C GLY A 42 -1.79 17.21 10.68
N ARG A 43 -1.27 17.81 11.73
CA ARG A 43 0.14 18.18 11.90
C ARG A 43 0.83 17.26 12.90
N GLU A 44 0.60 15.99 12.80
CA GLU A 44 1.29 15.05 13.62
C GLU A 44 2.78 15.18 13.37
N LEU A 45 3.53 15.36 14.44
CA LEU A 45 4.96 15.08 14.45
C LEU A 45 5.11 13.57 14.20
N MET A 46 5.09 13.22 12.96
CA MET A 46 5.44 11.88 12.55
C MET A 46 6.94 11.75 12.74
N SER A 47 7.33 11.57 13.98
CA SER A 47 8.64 11.21 14.47
C SER A 47 9.88 11.89 13.85
N GLU A 48 10.96 11.90 14.58
CA GLU A 48 12.32 12.25 14.19
C GLU A 48 12.86 11.44 13.00
N ALA A 49 12.09 10.50 12.44
CA ALA A 49 12.52 9.58 11.41
C ALA A 49 12.14 9.99 9.98
N GLY A 50 11.97 11.30 9.72
CA GLY A 50 11.89 11.78 8.34
C GLY A 50 10.62 11.39 7.57
N TYR A 51 9.47 11.90 8.00
CA TYR A 51 8.24 11.78 7.20
C TYR A 51 7.92 13.05 6.39
N TYR A 52 8.95 13.80 6.02
CA TYR A 52 8.79 15.03 5.22
C TYR A 52 8.24 14.78 3.80
N HIS A 53 8.32 13.55 3.33
CA HIS A 53 7.74 13.12 2.06
C HIS A 53 6.22 12.86 2.13
N THR A 54 5.63 12.92 3.31
CA THR A 54 4.19 12.71 3.50
C THR A 54 3.43 14.04 3.41
N VAL A 55 2.15 13.98 3.07
CA VAL A 55 1.30 15.17 2.92
C VAL A 55 0.17 15.16 3.94
N SER A 56 0.00 16.28 4.65
CA SER A 56 -1.12 16.46 5.56
C SER A 56 -2.44 16.52 4.79
N MET A 57 -3.44 15.76 5.24
CA MET A 57 -4.80 15.87 4.71
C MET A 57 -5.54 17.15 5.14
N TRP A 58 -4.92 17.99 6.01
CA TRP A 58 -5.41 19.32 6.34
C TRP A 58 -4.93 20.39 5.35
N ASP A 59 -3.91 20.06 4.56
CA ASP A 59 -3.48 20.92 3.45
C ASP A 59 -4.48 20.79 2.28
N ASP A 60 -4.35 21.66 1.30
CA ASP A 60 -5.13 21.58 0.07
C ASP A 60 -4.76 20.29 -0.68
N PRO A 61 -5.70 19.36 -0.91
CA PRO A 61 -5.42 18.10 -1.61
C PRO A 61 -4.90 18.30 -3.04
N TRP A 62 -5.20 19.45 -3.67
CA TRP A 62 -4.67 19.79 -4.99
C TRP A 62 -3.15 19.93 -5.02
N ARG A 63 -2.50 20.21 -3.88
CA ARG A 63 -1.03 20.19 -3.78
C ARG A 63 -0.46 18.85 -4.25
N ILE A 64 -1.07 17.73 -3.84
CA ILE A 64 -0.65 16.38 -4.26
C ILE A 64 -0.81 16.23 -5.78
N LYS A 65 -2.01 16.54 -6.27
CA LYS A 65 -2.34 16.41 -7.69
C LYS A 65 -1.48 17.28 -8.58
N ASP A 66 -1.36 18.54 -8.27
CA ASP A 66 -0.60 19.51 -9.06
C ASP A 66 0.90 19.16 -9.12
N ALA A 67 1.47 18.68 -8.03
CA ALA A 67 2.86 18.24 -8.01
C ALA A 67 3.07 17.04 -8.95
N CYS A 68 2.21 16.03 -8.87
CA CYS A 68 2.30 14.85 -9.72
C CYS A 68 2.03 15.19 -11.20
N GLU A 69 0.99 15.96 -11.51
CA GLU A 69 0.65 16.35 -12.90
C GLU A 69 1.75 17.19 -13.54
N ARG A 70 2.35 18.16 -12.83
CA ARG A 70 3.49 18.94 -13.33
C ARG A 70 4.70 18.05 -13.65
N ALA A 71 4.89 16.98 -12.91
CA ALA A 71 5.96 16.02 -13.14
C ALA A 71 5.60 14.95 -14.19
N GLY A 72 4.36 14.96 -14.73
CA GLY A 72 3.89 13.96 -15.70
C GLY A 72 3.54 12.61 -15.09
N LEU A 73 3.26 12.55 -13.77
CA LEU A 73 2.92 11.32 -13.05
C LEU A 73 1.41 11.24 -12.81
N ALA A 74 0.85 10.04 -13.03
CA ALA A 74 -0.47 9.68 -12.52
C ALA A 74 -0.35 9.18 -11.07
N ILE A 75 -1.41 9.37 -10.26
CA ILE A 75 -1.44 8.88 -8.87
C ILE A 75 -2.14 7.53 -8.86
N SER A 76 -1.44 6.47 -8.39
CA SER A 76 -1.95 5.09 -8.36
C SER A 76 -2.84 4.79 -7.17
N GLY A 77 -2.55 5.40 -6.03
CA GLY A 77 -3.23 5.24 -4.76
C GLY A 77 -2.78 6.27 -3.75
N LEU A 78 -3.40 6.30 -2.58
CA LEU A 78 -2.93 7.02 -1.40
C LEU A 78 -2.68 6.01 -0.29
N GLN A 79 -1.51 6.05 0.34
CA GLN A 79 -1.27 5.33 1.59
C GLN A 79 -1.89 6.09 2.77
N ALA A 80 -2.76 5.41 3.52
CA ALA A 80 -3.45 5.94 4.69
C ALA A 80 -3.54 4.85 5.78
N HIS A 81 -2.37 4.43 6.26
CA HIS A 81 -2.25 3.39 7.28
C HIS A 81 -2.69 3.86 8.66
N GLY A 82 -3.27 2.97 9.44
CA GLY A 82 -3.67 3.25 10.81
C GLY A 82 -4.57 2.17 11.42
N PRO A 83 -4.83 2.24 12.72
CA PRO A 83 -5.47 1.16 13.47
C PRO A 83 -6.98 1.07 13.17
N LEU A 84 -7.40 0.22 12.24
CA LEU A 84 -8.81 -0.04 11.95
C LEU A 84 -9.62 -0.48 13.18
N GLY A 85 -8.99 -1.14 14.15
CA GLY A 85 -9.58 -1.48 15.45
C GLY A 85 -9.80 -0.28 16.39
N ARG A 86 -9.47 0.93 15.96
CA ARG A 86 -9.65 2.18 16.70
C ARG A 86 -10.51 3.15 15.88
N PRO A 87 -11.84 2.94 15.82
CA PRO A 87 -12.74 3.80 15.05
C PRO A 87 -12.73 5.26 15.51
N ASP A 88 -12.43 5.52 16.78
CA ASP A 88 -12.25 6.85 17.37
C ASP A 88 -11.05 7.61 16.80
N VAL A 89 -10.03 6.90 16.31
CA VAL A 89 -8.83 7.48 15.73
C VAL A 89 -8.86 7.32 14.20
N HIS A 90 -8.96 6.09 13.72
CA HIS A 90 -8.77 5.79 12.31
C HIS A 90 -10.04 5.90 11.45
N GLY A 91 -11.23 5.84 12.06
CA GLY A 91 -12.49 5.97 11.32
C GLY A 91 -12.59 7.29 10.56
N GLU A 92 -12.35 8.43 11.23
CA GLU A 92 -12.36 9.74 10.57
C GLU A 92 -11.16 9.94 9.65
N TYR A 93 -9.99 9.42 10.02
CA TYR A 93 -8.78 9.45 9.21
C TYR A 93 -9.01 8.78 7.84
N LEU A 94 -9.49 7.53 7.81
CA LEU A 94 -9.73 6.79 6.59
C LEU A 94 -10.83 7.42 5.73
N LYS A 95 -11.92 7.90 6.36
CA LYS A 95 -12.98 8.65 5.66
C LYS A 95 -12.46 9.93 5.03
N MET A 96 -11.53 10.63 5.68
CA MET A 96 -10.90 11.84 5.12
C MET A 96 -9.99 11.48 3.95
N ALA A 97 -9.16 10.45 4.07
CA ALA A 97 -8.32 9.97 2.96
C ALA A 97 -9.15 9.61 1.72
N ILE A 98 -10.31 8.95 1.91
CA ILE A 98 -11.24 8.65 0.82
C ILE A 98 -11.81 9.92 0.18
N ARG A 99 -12.14 10.94 0.97
CA ARG A 99 -12.63 12.23 0.43
C ARG A 99 -11.55 12.95 -0.37
N VAL A 100 -10.33 13.00 0.16
CA VAL A 100 -9.15 13.55 -0.53
C VAL A 100 -8.90 12.80 -1.84
N ALA A 101 -8.84 11.46 -1.79
CA ALA A 101 -8.66 10.64 -2.98
C ALA A 101 -9.74 10.92 -4.05
N ALA A 102 -11.00 11.01 -3.64
CA ALA A 102 -12.10 11.30 -4.55
C ALA A 102 -11.99 12.70 -5.20
N GLU A 103 -11.60 13.70 -4.43
CA GLU A 103 -11.45 15.08 -4.90
C GLU A 103 -10.37 15.20 -5.97
N ILE A 104 -9.22 14.57 -5.74
CA ILE A 104 -8.10 14.59 -6.68
C ILE A 104 -8.13 13.42 -7.69
N ARG A 105 -9.21 12.63 -7.70
CA ARG A 105 -9.48 11.52 -8.63
C ARG A 105 -8.47 10.36 -8.53
N VAL A 106 -8.05 10.04 -7.32
CA VAL A 106 -7.22 8.85 -7.03
C VAL A 106 -8.13 7.64 -6.81
N PRO A 107 -7.84 6.50 -7.45
CA PRO A 107 -8.78 5.37 -7.46
C PRO A 107 -8.78 4.50 -6.20
N VAL A 108 -7.69 4.53 -5.42
CA VAL A 108 -7.47 3.61 -4.29
C VAL A 108 -6.92 4.35 -3.08
N VAL A 109 -7.38 3.95 -1.89
CA VAL A 109 -6.77 4.30 -0.60
C VAL A 109 -6.33 2.99 0.06
N ASN A 110 -5.03 2.84 0.29
CA ASN A 110 -4.44 1.66 0.92
C ASN A 110 -4.34 1.85 2.44
N THR A 111 -4.70 0.81 3.18
CA THR A 111 -4.68 0.79 4.66
C THR A 111 -4.48 -0.62 5.19
N ASP A 112 -4.17 -0.74 6.46
CA ASP A 112 -4.07 -2.01 7.20
C ASP A 112 -4.88 -1.96 8.50
N GLU A 113 -4.91 -3.04 9.29
CA GLU A 113 -5.59 -3.00 10.59
C GLU A 113 -4.78 -2.31 11.69
N GLY A 114 -3.50 -2.02 11.45
CA GLY A 114 -2.62 -1.36 12.40
C GLY A 114 -2.33 -2.18 13.66
N ILE A 115 -1.83 -1.51 14.69
CA ILE A 115 -1.44 -2.15 15.93
C ILE A 115 -2.67 -2.51 16.77
N LYS A 116 -2.74 -3.77 17.20
CA LYS A 116 -3.76 -4.27 18.11
C LYS A 116 -3.70 -3.56 19.46
N ALA A 117 -4.85 -3.12 19.96
CA ALA A 117 -4.97 -2.61 21.34
C ALA A 117 -4.75 -3.76 22.36
N LYS A 118 -4.07 -3.43 23.48
CA LYS A 118 -3.72 -4.44 24.49
C LYS A 118 -4.89 -4.90 25.35
N TRP A 119 -5.97 -4.13 25.36
CA TRP A 119 -7.15 -4.31 26.24
C TRP A 119 -8.37 -4.88 25.55
N THR A 120 -8.29 -5.20 24.25
CA THR A 120 -9.37 -5.79 23.50
C THR A 120 -9.12 -7.28 23.21
N SER A 121 -10.18 -8.07 23.18
CA SER A 121 -10.15 -9.42 22.64
C SER A 121 -10.13 -9.40 21.10
N GLU A 122 -9.86 -10.56 20.50
CA GLU A 122 -9.90 -10.68 19.03
C GLU A 122 -11.32 -10.44 18.47
N GLU A 123 -12.34 -10.91 19.16
CA GLU A 123 -13.74 -10.71 18.76
C GLU A 123 -14.14 -9.24 18.82
N GLU A 124 -13.73 -8.52 19.86
CA GLU A 124 -13.96 -7.08 19.98
C GLU A 124 -13.23 -6.32 18.89
N ASP A 125 -11.96 -6.66 18.58
CA ASP A 125 -11.20 -6.05 17.50
C ASP A 125 -11.94 -6.21 16.15
N HIS A 126 -12.43 -7.40 15.83
CA HIS A 126 -13.17 -7.62 14.58
C HIS A 126 -14.49 -6.84 14.52
N VAL A 127 -15.16 -6.63 15.65
CA VAL A 127 -16.35 -5.75 15.72
C VAL A 127 -15.96 -4.30 15.42
N LEU A 128 -14.87 -3.81 16.01
CA LEU A 128 -14.38 -2.44 15.80
C LEU A 128 -13.85 -2.23 14.37
N ILE A 129 -13.08 -3.17 13.83
CA ILE A 129 -12.61 -3.17 12.44
C ILE A 129 -13.81 -3.14 11.48
N LYS A 130 -14.80 -3.99 11.72
CA LYS A 130 -16.03 -4.01 10.92
C LYS A 130 -16.72 -2.65 10.91
N TYR A 131 -16.88 -2.02 12.06
CA TYR A 131 -17.48 -0.68 12.17
C TYR A 131 -16.71 0.35 11.33
N THR A 132 -15.38 0.42 11.51
CA THR A 132 -14.52 1.35 10.74
C THR A 132 -14.66 1.13 9.23
N LEU A 133 -14.59 -0.13 8.80
CA LEU A 133 -14.72 -0.46 7.37
C LEU A 133 -16.11 -0.19 6.80
N GLN A 134 -17.19 -0.39 7.57
CA GLN A 134 -18.56 -0.06 7.14
C GLN A 134 -18.72 1.44 6.90
N GLU A 135 -18.25 2.27 7.84
CA GLU A 135 -18.28 3.72 7.72
C GLU A 135 -17.45 4.23 6.54
N ALA A 136 -16.27 3.66 6.34
CA ALA A 136 -15.39 4.01 5.23
C ALA A 136 -15.97 3.56 3.88
N ALA A 137 -16.45 2.32 3.77
CA ALA A 137 -17.02 1.76 2.55
C ALA A 137 -18.25 2.53 2.07
N PHE A 138 -19.11 2.99 3.01
CA PHE A 138 -20.27 3.82 2.68
C PHE A 138 -19.88 5.11 1.90
N ILE A 139 -18.76 5.72 2.24
CA ILE A 139 -18.25 6.90 1.53
C ILE A 139 -17.55 6.49 0.23
N ALA A 140 -16.73 5.45 0.30
CA ALA A 140 -15.93 4.96 -0.82
C ALA A 140 -16.80 4.59 -2.02
N GLU A 141 -17.89 3.83 -1.80
CA GLU A 141 -18.85 3.45 -2.85
C GLU A 141 -19.45 4.66 -3.57
N ARG A 142 -19.87 5.67 -2.82
CA ARG A 142 -20.48 6.89 -3.39
C ARG A 142 -19.53 7.77 -4.15
N ARG A 143 -18.24 7.65 -3.85
CA ARG A 143 -17.18 8.48 -4.44
C ARG A 143 -16.36 7.74 -5.50
N GLY A 144 -16.64 6.45 -5.73
CA GLY A 144 -15.91 5.65 -6.70
C GLY A 144 -14.46 5.37 -6.31
N VAL A 145 -14.14 5.42 -5.00
CA VAL A 145 -12.82 5.09 -4.46
C VAL A 145 -12.84 3.67 -3.91
N ARG A 146 -11.74 2.95 -4.04
CA ARG A 146 -11.57 1.63 -3.43
C ARG A 146 -10.69 1.71 -2.19
N ILE A 147 -10.88 0.78 -1.27
CA ILE A 147 -10.06 0.59 -0.07
C ILE A 147 -9.25 -0.68 -0.28
N GLY A 148 -7.92 -0.56 -0.32
CA GLY A 148 -7.00 -1.69 -0.40
C GLY A 148 -6.55 -2.12 0.99
N LEU A 149 -6.92 -3.35 1.40
CA LEU A 149 -6.49 -3.93 2.67
C LEU A 149 -5.14 -4.62 2.48
N GLU A 150 -4.18 -4.28 3.33
CA GLU A 150 -2.80 -4.77 3.23
C GLU A 150 -2.48 -5.85 4.27
N PRO A 151 -1.75 -6.93 3.89
CA PRO A 151 -1.15 -7.86 4.85
C PRO A 151 0.01 -7.20 5.58
N HIS A 152 -0.18 -6.82 6.85
CA HIS A 152 0.88 -6.11 7.58
C HIS A 152 0.87 -6.36 9.09
N ALA A 153 -0.29 -6.40 9.76
CA ALA A 153 -0.36 -6.35 11.21
C ALA A 153 -0.78 -7.70 11.86
N GLN A 154 -1.42 -7.64 13.02
CA GLN A 154 -1.66 -8.80 13.88
C GLN A 154 -2.50 -9.91 13.21
N TYR A 155 -3.55 -9.54 12.51
CA TYR A 155 -4.49 -10.47 11.88
C TYR A 155 -4.21 -10.65 10.39
N SER A 156 -4.03 -9.56 9.66
CA SER A 156 -3.80 -9.56 8.22
C SER A 156 -2.45 -10.18 7.82
N ARG A 157 -1.55 -10.42 8.77
CA ARG A 157 -0.32 -11.20 8.53
C ARG A 157 -0.55 -12.67 8.15
N HIS A 158 -1.77 -13.16 8.31
CA HIS A 158 -2.16 -14.54 7.96
C HIS A 158 -3.19 -14.53 6.84
N PRO A 159 -3.11 -15.44 5.85
CA PRO A 159 -4.08 -15.51 4.76
C PRO A 159 -5.53 -15.57 5.24
N ASP A 160 -5.83 -16.40 6.24
CA ASP A 160 -7.18 -16.52 6.79
C ASP A 160 -7.61 -15.28 7.57
N GLY A 161 -6.67 -14.60 8.24
CA GLY A 161 -6.94 -13.36 8.96
C GLY A 161 -7.27 -12.20 8.00
N LEU A 162 -6.50 -12.04 6.92
CA LEU A 162 -6.79 -11.06 5.87
C LEU A 162 -8.15 -11.35 5.22
N ASP A 163 -8.45 -12.60 4.90
CA ASP A 163 -9.75 -13.00 4.37
C ASP A 163 -10.89 -12.72 5.36
N ARG A 164 -10.68 -12.96 6.65
CA ARG A 164 -11.66 -12.62 7.69
C ARG A 164 -11.94 -11.13 7.70
N ILE A 165 -10.91 -10.28 7.70
CA ILE A 165 -11.08 -8.81 7.67
C ILE A 165 -11.81 -8.39 6.39
N TYR A 166 -11.39 -8.87 5.23
CA TYR A 166 -12.02 -8.58 3.94
C TYR A 166 -13.52 -8.92 3.94
N ASN A 167 -13.89 -10.03 4.57
CA ASN A 167 -15.28 -10.53 4.61
C ASN A 167 -16.15 -9.90 5.71
N LEU A 168 -15.60 -9.05 6.57
CA LEU A 168 -16.38 -8.35 7.61
C LEU A 168 -17.44 -7.42 7.02
N VAL A 169 -17.15 -6.85 5.85
CA VAL A 169 -18.04 -5.91 5.16
C VAL A 169 -18.16 -6.31 3.69
N LYS A 170 -19.39 -6.58 3.26
CA LYS A 170 -19.67 -6.85 1.84
C LYS A 170 -19.82 -5.54 1.09
N SER A 171 -18.77 -5.08 0.45
CA SER A 171 -18.74 -3.86 -0.34
C SER A 171 -17.87 -4.04 -1.61
N PRO A 172 -18.34 -3.57 -2.76
CA PRO A 172 -17.54 -3.59 -3.99
C PRO A 172 -16.34 -2.61 -3.93
N SER A 173 -16.33 -1.70 -2.95
CA SER A 173 -15.25 -0.74 -2.73
C SER A 173 -14.11 -1.31 -1.88
N ILE A 174 -14.26 -2.48 -1.27
CA ILE A 174 -13.18 -3.12 -0.51
C ILE A 174 -12.46 -4.13 -1.41
N GLY A 175 -11.15 -4.05 -1.45
CA GLY A 175 -10.25 -4.96 -2.16
C GLY A 175 -8.98 -5.21 -1.36
N ILE A 176 -8.01 -5.84 -2.00
CA ILE A 176 -6.72 -6.17 -1.41
C ILE A 176 -5.64 -5.31 -2.06
N ASN A 177 -4.80 -4.66 -1.24
CA ASN A 177 -3.49 -4.17 -1.60
C ASN A 177 -2.48 -5.22 -1.14
N PHE A 178 -1.97 -6.05 -2.03
CA PHE A 178 -1.09 -7.14 -1.64
C PHE A 178 0.36 -6.68 -1.60
N ASP A 179 0.94 -6.60 -0.40
CA ASP A 179 2.38 -6.36 -0.24
C ASP A 179 3.13 -7.70 -0.27
N THR A 180 3.94 -7.87 -1.31
CA THR A 180 4.69 -9.12 -1.56
C THR A 180 5.77 -9.38 -0.51
N GLY A 181 6.45 -8.34 -0.05
CA GLY A 181 7.51 -8.43 0.96
C GLY A 181 6.95 -8.69 2.35
N ASN A 182 5.88 -8.01 2.76
CA ASN A 182 5.22 -8.25 4.04
C ASN A 182 4.65 -9.67 4.11
N ALA A 183 3.97 -10.12 3.04
CA ALA A 183 3.47 -11.49 2.96
C ALA A 183 4.60 -12.53 3.10
N TYR A 184 5.76 -12.28 2.48
CA TYR A 184 6.94 -13.13 2.61
C TYR A 184 7.50 -13.14 4.04
N LEU A 185 7.66 -11.96 4.64
CA LEU A 185 8.20 -11.80 5.99
C LEU A 185 7.30 -12.42 7.07
N CYS A 186 5.99 -12.46 6.83
CA CYS A 186 5.05 -13.17 7.69
C CYS A 186 5.25 -14.71 7.70
N GLY A 187 6.14 -15.24 6.84
CA GLY A 187 6.51 -16.66 6.81
C GLY A 187 5.68 -17.54 5.88
N HIS A 188 4.73 -16.95 5.13
CA HIS A 188 3.85 -17.67 4.22
C HIS A 188 4.46 -17.87 2.82
N ASP A 189 3.87 -18.79 2.04
CA ASP A 189 4.14 -18.91 0.61
C ASP A 189 3.41 -17.77 -0.12
N VAL A 190 4.19 -16.81 -0.61
CA VAL A 190 3.68 -15.57 -1.25
C VAL A 190 2.85 -15.91 -2.48
N TYR A 191 3.25 -16.91 -3.26
CA TYR A 191 2.61 -17.22 -4.53
C TYR A 191 1.24 -17.85 -4.32
N THR A 192 1.15 -18.83 -3.41
CA THR A 192 -0.13 -19.43 -3.03
C THR A 192 -1.08 -18.40 -2.42
N TRP A 193 -0.54 -17.48 -1.61
CA TRP A 193 -1.38 -16.42 -1.03
C TRP A 193 -1.82 -15.41 -2.07
N LEU A 194 -0.92 -14.97 -2.96
CA LEU A 194 -1.26 -14.07 -4.05
C LEU A 194 -2.33 -14.67 -4.98
N ASP A 195 -2.18 -15.92 -5.39
CA ASP A 195 -3.17 -16.64 -6.21
C ASP A 195 -4.55 -16.64 -5.55
N ARG A 196 -4.61 -16.89 -4.25
CA ARG A 196 -5.85 -16.87 -3.45
C ARG A 196 -6.56 -15.51 -3.46
N VAL A 197 -5.82 -14.39 -3.53
CA VAL A 197 -6.39 -13.03 -3.42
C VAL A 197 -6.40 -12.27 -4.74
N ALA A 198 -5.76 -12.75 -5.79
CA ALA A 198 -5.50 -12.03 -7.03
C ALA A 198 -6.77 -11.46 -7.70
N SER A 199 -7.89 -12.18 -7.67
CA SER A 199 -9.17 -11.69 -8.20
C SER A 199 -9.76 -10.48 -7.44
N ARG A 200 -9.28 -10.23 -6.22
CA ARG A 200 -9.72 -9.15 -5.32
C ARG A 200 -8.73 -7.99 -5.23
N LEU A 201 -7.60 -8.06 -5.95
CA LEU A 201 -6.61 -7.01 -5.95
C LEU A 201 -7.19 -5.70 -6.47
N VAL A 202 -6.87 -4.61 -5.79
CA VAL A 202 -7.12 -3.23 -6.23
C VAL A 202 -5.82 -2.44 -6.37
N HIS A 203 -4.75 -2.91 -5.72
CA HIS A 203 -3.40 -2.38 -5.75
C HIS A 203 -2.41 -3.48 -5.34
N LEU A 204 -1.12 -3.29 -5.61
CA LEU A 204 -0.07 -4.20 -5.15
C LEU A 204 1.18 -3.40 -4.77
N HIS A 205 1.70 -3.61 -3.55
CA HIS A 205 3.02 -3.14 -3.18
C HIS A 205 4.07 -4.14 -3.64
N ALA A 206 4.89 -3.69 -4.57
CA ALA A 206 6.00 -4.46 -5.10
C ALA A 206 7.23 -4.25 -4.19
N LYS A 207 7.34 -5.10 -3.18
CA LYS A 207 8.45 -5.10 -2.21
C LYS A 207 9.22 -6.40 -2.31
N ASP A 208 10.53 -6.33 -2.50
CA ASP A 208 11.42 -7.49 -2.47
C ASP A 208 12.29 -7.49 -1.22
N ILE A 209 12.69 -8.67 -0.78
CA ILE A 209 13.43 -8.87 0.47
C ILE A 209 14.80 -9.46 0.14
N SER A 210 15.87 -8.84 0.63
CA SER A 210 17.22 -9.36 0.45
C SER A 210 17.43 -10.70 1.17
N GLU A 211 18.38 -11.50 0.73
CA GLU A 211 18.73 -12.77 1.38
C GLU A 211 19.09 -12.59 2.86
N SER A 212 19.81 -11.51 3.20
CA SER A 212 20.17 -11.20 4.58
C SER A 212 18.96 -10.91 5.45
N HIS A 213 18.05 -10.03 5.00
CA HIS A 213 16.81 -9.75 5.73
C HIS A 213 15.90 -10.97 5.79
N SER A 214 15.85 -11.78 4.73
CA SER A 214 15.11 -13.05 4.73
C SER A 214 15.59 -13.99 5.86
N ALA A 215 16.88 -14.15 6.01
CA ALA A 215 17.47 -15.01 7.04
C ALA A 215 17.19 -14.49 8.48
N GLU A 216 17.17 -13.19 8.66
CA GLU A 216 17.00 -12.55 9.96
C GLU A 216 15.54 -12.34 10.37
N GLU A 217 14.67 -11.99 9.45
CA GLU A 217 13.35 -11.41 9.73
C GLU A 217 12.16 -12.31 9.37
N ARG A 218 12.32 -13.25 8.42
CA ARG A 218 11.20 -14.09 7.96
C ARG A 218 10.58 -14.92 9.09
N GLY A 219 9.25 -14.78 9.23
CA GLY A 219 8.48 -15.42 10.32
C GLY A 219 8.57 -14.69 11.67
N LYS A 220 9.36 -13.62 11.79
CA LYS A 220 9.58 -12.89 13.03
C LYS A 220 8.98 -11.49 13.02
N VAL A 221 8.90 -10.87 11.84
CA VAL A 221 8.31 -9.53 11.67
C VAL A 221 7.12 -9.58 10.71
N THR A 222 6.30 -8.56 10.75
CA THR A 222 5.13 -8.43 9.87
C THR A 222 5.39 -7.55 8.66
N GLY A 223 6.48 -6.77 8.68
CA GLY A 223 6.90 -5.90 7.60
C GLY A 223 8.21 -5.21 7.94
N THR A 224 8.82 -4.60 6.95
CA THR A 224 10.02 -3.77 7.10
C THR A 224 9.94 -2.58 6.15
N PRO A 225 10.42 -1.38 6.56
CA PRO A 225 10.57 -0.25 5.64
C PRO A 225 11.76 -0.43 4.70
N VAL A 226 12.60 -1.42 4.92
CA VAL A 226 13.86 -1.65 4.18
C VAL A 226 13.72 -2.87 3.30
N GLY A 227 13.09 -2.69 2.12
CA GLY A 227 13.18 -3.67 1.04
C GLY A 227 14.51 -3.57 0.28
N CYS A 228 14.73 -4.47 -0.68
CA CYS A 228 15.76 -4.29 -1.71
C CYS A 228 15.13 -3.94 -3.07
N ALA A 229 15.93 -3.79 -4.10
CA ALA A 229 15.37 -3.61 -5.43
C ALA A 229 14.63 -4.87 -5.87
N CYS A 230 13.43 -4.72 -6.44
CA CYS A 230 12.67 -5.83 -7.01
C CYS A 230 13.53 -6.56 -8.06
N GLY A 231 13.66 -7.87 -7.91
CA GLY A 231 14.53 -8.71 -8.73
C GLY A 231 15.97 -8.86 -8.24
N GLU A 232 16.37 -8.19 -7.16
CA GLU A 232 17.64 -8.42 -6.46
C GLU A 232 17.45 -9.18 -5.13
N GLY A 233 16.22 -9.52 -4.78
CA GLY A 233 15.85 -10.25 -3.56
C GLY A 233 15.49 -11.70 -3.81
N VAL A 234 14.71 -12.24 -2.89
CA VAL A 234 14.34 -13.67 -2.85
C VAL A 234 13.04 -13.99 -3.59
N LEU A 235 12.31 -12.98 -4.11
CA LEU A 235 11.02 -13.20 -4.74
C LEU A 235 11.16 -13.48 -6.24
N ASP A 236 10.41 -14.46 -6.73
CA ASP A 236 10.27 -14.78 -8.15
C ASP A 236 9.22 -13.86 -8.79
N TRP A 237 9.69 -12.76 -9.38
CA TRP A 237 8.83 -11.74 -10.01
C TRP A 237 8.13 -12.24 -11.27
N GLU A 238 8.75 -13.13 -12.05
CA GLU A 238 8.10 -13.72 -13.22
C GLU A 238 6.85 -14.50 -12.79
N ARG A 239 6.95 -15.27 -11.71
CA ARG A 239 5.82 -16.00 -11.14
C ARG A 239 4.74 -15.08 -10.57
N ILE A 240 5.14 -14.00 -9.87
CA ILE A 240 4.21 -12.99 -9.34
C ILE A 240 3.42 -12.33 -10.48
N VAL A 241 4.11 -11.86 -11.52
CA VAL A 241 3.49 -11.23 -12.69
C VAL A 241 2.50 -12.18 -13.35
N ARG A 242 2.90 -13.43 -13.60
CA ARG A 242 2.03 -14.45 -14.21
C ARG A 242 0.75 -14.70 -13.40
N ILE A 243 0.85 -14.84 -12.08
CA ILE A 243 -0.34 -15.02 -11.23
C ILE A 243 -1.29 -13.83 -11.37
N VAL A 244 -0.77 -12.61 -11.36
CA VAL A 244 -1.61 -11.41 -11.46
C VAL A 244 -2.21 -11.28 -12.86
N GLU A 245 -1.46 -11.55 -13.93
CA GLU A 245 -1.98 -11.55 -15.29
C GLU A 245 -3.12 -12.57 -15.49
N ASP A 246 -2.94 -13.79 -14.96
CA ASP A 246 -3.91 -14.87 -15.12
C ASP A 246 -5.19 -14.64 -14.28
N GLN A 247 -5.09 -14.06 -13.09
CA GLN A 247 -6.16 -14.06 -12.09
C GLN A 247 -6.78 -12.69 -11.82
N CYS A 248 -6.04 -11.57 -12.06
CA CYS A 248 -6.58 -10.24 -11.80
C CYS A 248 -7.44 -9.75 -12.97
N PRO A 249 -8.74 -9.43 -12.75
CA PRO A 249 -9.66 -9.06 -13.83
C PRO A 249 -9.56 -7.59 -14.24
N ARG A 250 -8.65 -6.81 -13.65
CA ARG A 250 -8.53 -5.36 -13.86
C ARG A 250 -7.10 -4.92 -14.03
N ASP A 251 -6.92 -3.72 -14.60
CA ASP A 251 -5.62 -3.05 -14.60
C ASP A 251 -5.16 -2.81 -13.16
N ILE A 252 -3.87 -3.04 -12.90
CA ILE A 252 -3.28 -2.96 -11.58
C ILE A 252 -1.94 -2.23 -11.63
N VAL A 253 -1.65 -1.46 -10.61
CA VAL A 253 -0.33 -0.85 -10.45
C VAL A 253 0.48 -1.66 -9.42
N PHE A 254 1.66 -2.08 -9.82
CA PHE A 254 2.71 -2.57 -8.95
C PHE A 254 3.48 -1.34 -8.43
N SER A 255 3.14 -0.88 -7.25
CA SER A 255 3.78 0.26 -6.59
C SER A 255 5.02 -0.22 -5.86
N VAL A 256 6.20 0.11 -6.40
CA VAL A 256 7.49 -0.31 -5.83
C VAL A 256 7.65 0.30 -4.45
N GLU A 257 7.84 -0.53 -3.44
CA GLU A 257 8.14 -0.11 -2.07
C GLU A 257 9.55 -0.56 -1.68
N CYS A 258 10.45 0.40 -1.55
CA CYS A 258 11.88 0.17 -1.26
C CYS A 258 12.44 1.34 -0.43
N GLY A 259 13.67 1.18 0.05
CA GLY A 259 14.26 2.12 1.02
C GLY A 259 15.07 3.27 0.41
N THR A 260 15.44 3.23 -0.88
CA THR A 260 16.32 4.24 -1.49
C THR A 260 15.97 4.53 -2.95
N PRO A 261 16.36 5.72 -3.46
CA PRO A 261 16.22 6.06 -4.88
C PRO A 261 16.94 5.09 -5.84
N GLU A 262 18.09 4.56 -5.43
CA GLU A 262 18.88 3.62 -6.24
C GLU A 262 18.13 2.28 -6.39
N GLN A 263 17.53 1.80 -5.31
CA GLN A 263 16.68 0.60 -5.34
C GLN A 263 15.45 0.83 -6.21
N ALA A 264 14.82 2.00 -6.12
CA ALA A 264 13.67 2.37 -6.95
C ALA A 264 14.03 2.35 -8.45
N ALA A 265 15.15 2.95 -8.85
CA ALA A 265 15.60 2.97 -10.25
C ALA A 265 15.81 1.54 -10.80
N LYS A 266 16.48 0.67 -10.05
CA LYS A 266 16.73 -0.73 -10.42
C LYS A 266 15.42 -1.54 -10.48
N SER A 267 14.51 -1.34 -9.51
CA SER A 267 13.21 -2.01 -9.49
C SER A 267 12.40 -1.72 -10.76
N LEU A 268 12.40 -0.46 -11.21
CA LEU A 268 11.71 -0.10 -12.45
C LEU A 268 12.31 -0.80 -13.66
N GLU A 269 13.66 -0.85 -13.76
CA GLU A 269 14.34 -1.56 -14.85
C GLU A 269 13.98 -3.05 -14.87
N HIS A 270 14.02 -3.69 -13.69
CA HIS A 270 13.74 -5.13 -13.58
C HIS A 270 12.27 -5.46 -13.84
N LEU A 271 11.33 -4.77 -13.21
CA LEU A 271 9.90 -5.06 -13.36
C LEU A 271 9.41 -4.86 -14.79
N ARG A 272 9.95 -3.87 -15.52
CA ARG A 272 9.63 -3.67 -16.94
C ARG A 272 9.94 -4.88 -17.83
N ARG A 273 10.87 -5.75 -17.45
CA ARG A 273 11.20 -6.96 -18.20
C ARG A 273 10.12 -8.03 -18.13
N TRP A 274 9.32 -8.02 -17.06
CA TRP A 274 8.26 -9.00 -16.83
C TRP A 274 6.86 -8.46 -17.11
N THR A 275 6.68 -7.13 -17.14
CA THR A 275 5.35 -6.49 -17.30
C THR A 275 5.11 -5.89 -18.68
N GLN A 276 6.00 -6.11 -19.67
CA GLN A 276 5.90 -5.60 -21.05
C GLN A 276 5.34 -6.63 -22.02
#